data_7339e323571a03aa8af94b5381abdbee
#
_entry.id   7339e323571a03aa8af94b5381abdbee
#
_cell.length_a   1.000
_cell.length_b   1.000
_cell.length_c   1.000
_cell.angle_alpha   90.00
_cell.angle_beta   90.00
_cell.angle_gamma   90.00
#
_symmetry.space_group_name_H-M   'P 1'
#
loop_
_entity.id
_entity.type
_entity.pdbx_description
1 polymer ?
#
loop_
_entity_poly.entity_id
_entity_poly.type
_entity_poly.pdbx_seq_one_letter_code
_entity_poly.pdbx_strand_id
1 'polypeptide(L)' 'MGEVFFVESGEGAIWIDDIVYPLLPGTCVAVEPGERHEIQNTGSGELVLTYFGICL' A
#
# COMPACT_ATOMS: atom_id res chain seq x y z
N MET A 1 -4.05 -14.68 4.61
CA MET A 1 -3.17 -14.39 3.46
C MET A 1 -2.62 -12.97 3.60
N GLY A 2 -1.32 -12.82 3.39
CA GLY A 2 -0.71 -11.50 3.36
C GLY A 2 -0.84 -10.87 1.99
N GLU A 3 -0.61 -9.56 1.93
CA GLU A 3 -0.68 -8.80 0.68
C GLU A 3 0.54 -7.93 0.53
N VAL A 4 1.02 -7.77 -0.71
CA VAL A 4 2.14 -6.90 -1.02
C VAL A 4 1.67 -5.86 -2.02
N PHE A 5 1.98 -4.60 -1.73
CA PHE A 5 1.66 -3.48 -2.61
C PHE A 5 2.96 -2.84 -3.07
N PHE A 6 3.08 -2.63 -4.36
CA PHE A 6 4.22 -1.95 -4.95
C PHE A 6 3.73 -0.72 -5.70
N VAL A 7 4.28 0.45 -5.39
CA VAL A 7 3.85 1.70 -5.99
C VAL A 7 4.58 1.91 -7.31
N GLU A 8 3.83 1.92 -8.41
CA GLU A 8 4.36 2.16 -9.75
C GLU A 8 4.50 3.66 -9.99
N SER A 9 3.46 4.44 -9.68
CA SER A 9 3.47 5.87 -9.90
C SER A 9 2.44 6.55 -9.01
N GLY A 10 2.59 7.85 -8.85
CA GLY A 10 1.70 8.66 -8.03
C GLY A 10 2.16 8.74 -6.59
N GLU A 11 1.31 9.33 -5.76
CA GLU A 11 1.57 9.50 -4.34
C GLU A 11 0.36 9.10 -3.53
N GLY A 12 0.59 8.47 -2.40
CA GLY A 12 -0.49 8.09 -1.52
C GLY A 12 0.00 7.81 -0.12
N ALA A 13 -0.90 7.25 0.67
CA ALA A 13 -0.59 6.79 2.01
C ALA A 13 -1.32 5.47 2.25
N ILE A 14 -0.71 4.62 3.05
CA ILE A 14 -1.37 3.41 3.50
C ILE A 14 -1.41 3.41 5.02
N TRP A 15 -2.59 3.16 5.56
CA TRP A 15 -2.80 2.96 6.98
C TRP A 15 -2.80 1.48 7.24
N ILE A 16 -1.91 1.03 8.09
CA ILE A 16 -1.88 -0.37 8.53
C ILE A 16 -2.16 -0.34 10.01
N ASP A 17 -3.33 -0.84 10.38
CA ASP A 17 -3.93 -0.63 11.69
C ASP A 17 -3.97 0.87 11.98
N ASP A 18 -3.26 1.36 12.97
CA ASP A 18 -3.29 2.77 13.33
C ASP A 18 -2.05 3.54 12.89
N ILE A 19 -1.21 2.93 12.05
CA ILE A 19 0.05 3.53 11.62
C ILE A 19 -0.04 3.87 10.14
N VAL A 20 0.36 5.09 9.78
CA VAL A 20 0.36 5.54 8.39
C VAL A 20 1.77 5.51 7.83
N TYR A 21 1.87 5.04 6.58
CA TYR A 21 3.13 4.99 5.84
C TYR A 21 2.95 5.70 4.50
N PRO A 22 3.95 6.47 4.05
CA PRO A 22 3.83 7.12 2.73
C PRO A 22 3.99 6.10 1.60
N LEU A 23 3.25 6.32 0.53
CA LEU A 23 3.35 5.53 -0.69
C LEU A 23 3.93 6.42 -1.78
N LEU A 24 5.19 6.18 -2.11
CA LEU A 24 5.89 6.91 -3.17
C LEU A 24 6.35 5.90 -4.21
N PRO A 25 6.61 6.35 -5.47
CA PRO A 25 7.07 5.42 -6.51
C PRO A 25 8.26 4.59 -6.04
N GLY A 26 8.17 3.28 -6.21
CA GLY A 26 9.18 2.34 -5.77
C GLY A 26 9.00 1.81 -4.35
N THR A 27 8.03 2.35 -3.61
CA THR A 27 7.73 1.83 -2.26
C THR A 27 7.07 0.47 -2.37
N CYS A 28 7.52 -0.46 -1.55
CA CYS A 28 6.93 -1.78 -1.45
C CYS A 28 6.48 -2.00 0.00
N VAL A 29 5.23 -2.37 0.18
CA VAL A 29 4.64 -2.53 1.52
C VAL A 29 4.01 -3.91 1.61
N ALA A 30 4.30 -4.61 2.71
CA ALA A 30 3.67 -5.89 2.99
C ALA A 30 2.69 -5.73 4.15
N VAL A 31 1.49 -6.27 3.96
CA VAL A 31 0.45 -6.28 5.00
C VAL A 31 0.27 -7.74 5.42
N GLU A 32 0.38 -7.98 6.73
CA GLU A 32 0.23 -9.32 7.27
C GLU A 32 -1.24 -9.71 7.43
N PRO A 33 -1.53 -11.01 7.44
CA PRO A 33 -2.90 -11.45 7.70
C PRO A 33 -3.41 -10.90 9.03
N GLY A 34 -4.65 -10.44 9.03
CA GLY A 34 -5.27 -9.90 10.23
C GLY A 34 -5.05 -8.41 10.46
N GLU A 35 -4.13 -7.81 9.73
CA GLU A 35 -3.95 -6.35 9.82
C GLU A 35 -4.98 -5.65 8.94
N ARG A 36 -5.59 -4.61 9.48
CA ARG A 36 -6.49 -3.76 8.69
C ARG A 36 -5.64 -2.79 7.89
N HIS A 37 -6.07 -2.50 6.68
CA HIS A 37 -5.35 -1.51 5.88
C HIS A 37 -6.30 -0.69 5.04
N GLU A 38 -5.87 0.52 4.75
CA GLU A 38 -6.62 1.45 3.89
C GLU A 38 -5.61 2.25 3.09
N ILE A 39 -5.87 2.38 1.80
CA ILE A 39 -5.00 3.14 0.91
C ILE A 39 -5.73 4.40 0.48
N GLN A 40 -5.02 5.51 0.50
CA GLN A 40 -5.55 6.80 0.10
C GLN A 40 -4.62 7.43 -0.92
N ASN A 41 -5.20 7.94 -2.00
CA ASN A 41 -4.46 8.74 -2.98
C ASN A 41 -4.35 10.16 -2.43
N THR A 42 -3.13 10.61 -2.18
CA THR A 42 -2.88 11.94 -1.61
C THR A 42 -2.27 12.89 -2.63
N GLY A 43 -2.02 12.41 -3.85
CA GLY A 43 -1.44 13.23 -4.90
C GLY A 43 -2.51 13.89 -5.77
N SER A 44 -2.06 14.59 -6.80
CA SER A 44 -2.94 15.29 -7.73
C SER A 44 -3.30 14.46 -8.95
N GLY A 45 -2.63 13.32 -9.14
CA GLY A 45 -2.88 12.43 -10.27
C GLY A 45 -3.25 11.04 -9.80
N GLU A 46 -3.15 10.07 -10.69
CA GLU A 46 -3.47 8.69 -10.37
C GLU A 46 -2.41 8.06 -9.47
N LEU A 47 -2.85 7.23 -8.55
CA LEU A 47 -1.97 6.36 -7.78
C LEU A 47 -2.09 4.97 -8.39
N VAL A 48 -1.00 4.47 -8.95
CA VAL A 48 -0.97 3.17 -9.63
C VAL A 48 -0.17 2.19 -8.79
N LEU A 49 -0.81 1.09 -8.44
CA LEU A 49 -0.23 0.07 -7.60
C LEU A 49 -0.30 -1.29 -8.28
N THR A 50 0.76 -2.07 -8.09
CA THR A 50 0.72 -3.50 -8.35
C THR A 50 0.56 -4.18 -7.00
N TYR A 51 -0.36 -5.16 -6.91
CA TYR A 51 -0.48 -5.87 -5.65
C TYR A 51 -0.74 -7.35 -5.89
N PHE A 52 -0.34 -8.16 -4.93
CA PHE A 52 -0.57 -9.59 -4.99
C PHE A 52 -0.65 -10.16 -3.57
N GLY A 53 -1.36 -11.27 -3.47
CA GLY A 53 -1.45 -12.00 -2.21
C GLY A 53 -0.31 -13.00 -2.07
N ILE A 54 0.09 -13.24 -0.83
CA ILE A 54 1.11 -14.23 -0.51
C ILE A 54 0.56 -15.15 0.57
N CYS A 55 0.89 -16.43 0.44
CA CYS A 55 0.53 -17.42 1.47
C CYS A 55 1.57 -17.36 2.58
N LEU A 56 1.10 -17.07 3.76
CA LEU A 56 1.95 -17.03 4.95
C LEU A 56 1.57 -18.13 5.90
#